data_418aba637d59203b4bf4d96979d13dec
#
_entry.id   418aba637d59203b4bf4d96979d13dec
#
_cell.length_a   1.000
_cell.length_b   1.000
_cell.length_c   1.000
_cell.angle_alpha   90.00
_cell.angle_beta   90.00
_cell.angle_gamma   90.00
#
_symmetry.space_group_name_H-M   'P 1'
#
loop_
_entity.id
_entity.type
_entity.pdbx_description
1 polymer ?
#
loop_
_entity_poly.entity_id
_entity_poly.type
_entity_poly.pdbx_seq_one_letter_code
_entity_poly.pdbx_strand_id
1 'polypeptide(L)'
;MRTLLRAALITLLAIAATFGLDPFRNYQLATAAGVFAAVAGLTVLIGLTGQLSLGHAVLMAAGGYGYAATATAVDAAAPDAGPAALLAGLAGAAAASGALGLLLGMAAARLRGPYLAGLTLALVIALPSAANVLPLGGEQGLSAPFLPVPEALSALIAVEQWHAWLAILISAAAVTPLVLLRAGRPGLRMRAVLGDETAAALAGVRPGPVKTAAFVASAVPAGLGGAVLAVATQQVTPGGYGLAFSLTLVVAAVIGGLGSIGGAAIGAVLVVALPWLVDTAVEAVPADLGQRLNGNLAVLLFGAVVIAATLARPDGAAGLLARLRRPTPAAPTPATPSTNTER
;
A
#
# COMPACT_ATOMS: atom_id res chain seq x y z
N MET A 1 -21.94 -8.80 -1.13
CA MET A 1 -22.14 -9.07 0.30
C MET A 1 -20.97 -9.85 0.93
N ARG A 2 -20.60 -11.06 0.48
CA ARG A 2 -19.54 -11.88 1.11
C ARG A 2 -18.16 -11.21 1.19
N THR A 3 -17.76 -10.41 0.20
CA THR A 3 -16.48 -9.68 0.19
C THR A 3 -16.44 -8.54 1.20
N LEU A 4 -17.51 -7.76 1.30
CA LEU A 4 -17.61 -6.67 2.27
C LEU A 4 -17.67 -7.21 3.72
N LEU A 5 -18.39 -8.31 3.93
CA LEU A 5 -18.45 -8.98 5.24
C LEU A 5 -17.05 -9.48 5.67
N ARG A 6 -16.27 -10.04 4.74
CA ARG A 6 -14.89 -10.47 5.03
C ARG A 6 -13.98 -9.28 5.32
N ALA A 7 -14.11 -8.19 4.56
CA ALA A 7 -13.34 -6.96 4.83
C ALA A 7 -13.66 -6.41 6.22
N ALA A 8 -14.95 -6.31 6.57
CA ALA A 8 -15.39 -5.85 7.90
C ALA A 8 -14.89 -6.77 9.02
N LEU A 9 -14.93 -8.09 8.82
CA LEU A 9 -14.43 -9.06 9.83
C LEU A 9 -12.91 -8.90 10.02
N ILE A 10 -12.14 -8.76 8.95
CA ILE A 10 -10.68 -8.56 9.04
C ILE A 10 -10.36 -7.23 9.74
N THR A 11 -11.08 -6.15 9.41
CA THR A 11 -10.96 -4.85 10.07
C THR A 11 -11.25 -4.95 11.57
N LEU A 12 -12.33 -5.63 11.94
CA LEU A 12 -12.70 -5.86 13.36
C LEU A 12 -11.64 -6.67 14.09
N LEU A 13 -11.12 -7.74 13.49
CA LEU A 13 -10.04 -8.55 14.06
C LEU A 13 -8.75 -7.74 14.22
N ALA A 14 -8.42 -6.87 13.26
CA ALA A 14 -7.25 -5.99 13.36
C ALA A 14 -7.41 -4.99 14.52
N ILE A 15 -8.60 -4.39 14.68
CA ILE A 15 -8.91 -3.50 15.81
C ILE A 15 -8.85 -4.30 17.15
N ALA A 16 -9.41 -5.49 17.21
CA ALA A 16 -9.36 -6.32 18.41
C ALA A 16 -7.91 -6.69 18.81
N ALA A 17 -7.04 -6.91 17.84
CA ALA A 17 -5.63 -7.21 18.09
C ALA A 17 -4.88 -6.04 18.78
N THR A 18 -5.31 -4.78 18.60
CA THR A 18 -4.67 -3.61 19.24
C THR A 18 -4.73 -3.61 20.74
N PHE A 19 -5.72 -4.30 21.35
CA PHE A 19 -5.84 -4.39 22.80
C PHE A 19 -4.75 -5.25 23.45
N GLY A 20 -4.13 -6.16 22.70
CA GLY A 20 -3.03 -7.00 23.17
C GLY A 20 -1.64 -6.46 22.85
N LEU A 21 -1.55 -5.28 22.22
CA LEU A 21 -0.31 -4.68 21.78
C LEU A 21 0.09 -3.51 22.67
N ASP A 22 1.40 -3.34 22.88
CA ASP A 22 1.96 -2.16 23.53
C ASP A 22 1.86 -0.90 22.63
N PRO A 23 2.05 0.32 23.16
CA PRO A 23 1.95 1.55 22.37
C PRO A 23 2.86 1.56 21.14
N PHE A 24 4.09 1.07 21.25
CA PHE A 24 5.04 1.02 20.14
C PHE A 24 4.56 0.11 19.01
N ARG A 25 4.04 -1.07 19.33
CA ARG A 25 3.47 -2.00 18.35
C ARG A 25 2.18 -1.47 17.73
N ASN A 26 1.37 -0.73 18.47
CA ASN A 26 0.20 -0.03 17.92
C ASN A 26 0.63 1.03 16.91
N TYR A 27 1.69 1.79 17.18
CA TYR A 27 2.27 2.73 16.21
C TYR A 27 2.80 2.00 14.95
N GLN A 28 3.50 0.87 15.11
CA GLN A 28 3.94 0.04 13.98
C GLN A 28 2.75 -0.49 13.16
N LEU A 29 1.66 -0.88 13.81
CA LEU A 29 0.45 -1.36 13.15
C LEU A 29 -0.23 -0.22 12.36
N ALA A 30 -0.28 1.00 12.89
CA ALA A 30 -0.75 2.18 12.18
C ALA A 30 0.08 2.44 10.91
N THR A 31 1.41 2.41 11.05
CA THR A 31 2.33 2.55 9.91
C THR A 31 2.13 1.45 8.87
N ALA A 32 2.00 0.19 9.30
CA ALA A 32 1.76 -0.95 8.42
C ALA A 32 0.41 -0.83 7.69
N ALA A 33 -0.63 -0.28 8.33
CA ALA A 33 -1.92 -0.03 7.69
C ALA A 33 -1.83 1.04 6.59
N GLY A 34 -1.07 2.13 6.82
CA GLY A 34 -0.80 3.16 5.80
C GLY A 34 -0.01 2.60 4.61
N VAL A 35 1.07 1.85 4.89
CA VAL A 35 1.86 1.16 3.86
C VAL A 35 1.02 0.15 3.11
N PHE A 36 0.17 -0.61 3.80
CA PHE A 36 -0.75 -1.57 3.17
C PHE A 36 -1.68 -0.91 2.15
N ALA A 37 -2.24 0.25 2.44
CA ALA A 37 -3.11 0.95 1.50
C ALA A 37 -2.37 1.31 0.20
N ALA A 38 -1.11 1.78 0.30
CA ALA A 38 -0.27 2.08 -0.85
C ALA A 38 0.14 0.82 -1.63
N VAL A 39 0.58 -0.23 -0.94
CA VAL A 39 0.99 -1.49 -1.55
C VAL A 39 -0.20 -2.19 -2.21
N ALA A 40 -1.40 -2.11 -1.64
CA ALA A 40 -2.62 -2.63 -2.26
C ALA A 40 -2.95 -1.92 -3.58
N GLY A 41 -2.80 -0.58 -3.62
CA GLY A 41 -2.90 0.19 -4.87
C GLY A 41 -1.86 -0.24 -5.91
N LEU A 42 -0.59 -0.29 -5.51
CA LEU A 42 0.53 -0.66 -6.37
C LEU A 42 0.39 -2.08 -6.93
N THR A 43 0.02 -3.05 -6.08
CA THR A 43 -0.14 -4.45 -6.50
C THR A 43 -1.29 -4.62 -7.49
N VAL A 44 -2.37 -3.83 -7.36
CA VAL A 44 -3.47 -3.81 -8.34
C VAL A 44 -3.02 -3.18 -9.65
N LEU A 45 -2.27 -2.07 -9.61
CA LEU A 45 -1.74 -1.41 -10.79
C LEU A 45 -0.83 -2.35 -11.59
N ILE A 46 0.20 -2.92 -10.95
CA ILE A 46 1.14 -3.81 -11.62
C ILE A 46 0.45 -5.11 -12.03
N GLY A 47 -0.28 -5.75 -11.13
CA GLY A 47 -0.85 -7.08 -11.34
C GLY A 47 -2.04 -7.13 -12.29
N LEU A 48 -2.74 -6.02 -12.55
CA LEU A 48 -3.88 -5.99 -13.47
C LEU A 48 -3.62 -5.25 -14.77
N THR A 49 -2.60 -4.38 -14.83
CA THR A 49 -2.32 -3.59 -16.06
C THR A 49 -0.86 -3.67 -16.52
N GLY A 50 0.01 -4.34 -15.77
CA GLY A 50 1.44 -4.45 -16.10
C GLY A 50 2.22 -3.13 -15.97
N GLN A 51 1.62 -2.09 -15.38
CA GLN A 51 2.25 -0.78 -15.27
C GLN A 51 3.13 -0.72 -14.03
N LEU A 52 4.44 -0.82 -14.24
CA LEU A 52 5.41 -0.69 -13.16
C LEU A 52 5.55 0.79 -12.78
N SER A 53 5.21 1.12 -11.54
CA SER A 53 5.42 2.45 -10.95
C SER A 53 6.47 2.35 -9.86
N LEU A 54 7.59 3.05 -10.04
CA LEU A 54 8.64 3.23 -9.02
C LEU A 54 8.42 4.52 -8.22
N GLY A 55 7.31 5.21 -8.42
CA GLY A 55 6.99 6.49 -7.81
C GLY A 55 5.83 6.46 -6.81
N HIS A 56 5.46 5.30 -6.27
CA HIS A 56 4.32 5.21 -5.35
C HIS A 56 4.52 6.01 -4.06
N ALA A 57 5.78 6.19 -3.62
CA ALA A 57 6.10 7.07 -2.49
C ALA A 57 5.67 8.53 -2.75
N VAL A 58 5.80 9.03 -3.98
CA VAL A 58 5.34 10.40 -4.30
C VAL A 58 3.82 10.52 -4.26
N LEU A 59 3.09 9.48 -4.63
CA LEU A 59 1.63 9.45 -4.48
C LEU A 59 1.22 9.46 -3.02
N MET A 60 1.95 8.73 -2.16
CA MET A 60 1.76 8.81 -0.71
C MET A 60 2.12 10.21 -0.18
N ALA A 61 3.26 10.78 -0.61
CA ALA A 61 3.65 12.14 -0.23
C ALA A 61 2.57 13.16 -0.62
N ALA A 62 2.11 13.13 -1.88
CA ALA A 62 1.05 14.01 -2.34
C ALA A 62 -0.22 13.92 -1.47
N GLY A 63 -0.60 12.70 -1.07
CA GLY A 63 -1.70 12.50 -0.12
C GLY A 63 -1.40 13.01 1.28
N GLY A 64 -0.22 12.75 1.81
CA GLY A 64 0.22 13.26 3.12
C GLY A 64 0.23 14.78 3.16
N TYR A 65 0.82 15.43 2.16
CA TYR A 65 0.81 16.90 2.01
C TYR A 65 -0.62 17.46 1.83
N GLY A 66 -1.43 16.80 1.00
CA GLY A 66 -2.83 17.17 0.82
C GLY A 66 -3.63 17.08 2.13
N TYR A 67 -3.38 16.03 2.93
CA TYR A 67 -3.94 15.89 4.26
C TYR A 67 -3.48 17.03 5.18
N ALA A 68 -2.18 17.22 5.34
CA ALA A 68 -1.62 18.20 6.24
C ALA A 68 -2.13 19.63 5.91
N ALA A 69 -2.09 20.02 4.64
CA ALA A 69 -2.52 21.35 4.22
C ALA A 69 -4.02 21.61 4.50
N THR A 70 -4.88 20.65 4.14
CA THR A 70 -6.33 20.84 4.31
C THR A 70 -6.80 20.67 5.74
N ALA A 71 -6.24 19.69 6.48
CA ALA A 71 -6.57 19.48 7.89
C ALA A 71 -6.13 20.68 8.74
N THR A 72 -4.90 21.20 8.54
CA THR A 72 -4.42 22.38 9.26
C THR A 72 -5.24 23.62 8.93
N ALA A 73 -5.67 23.80 7.68
CA ALA A 73 -6.53 24.94 7.31
C ALA A 73 -7.89 24.89 8.00
N VAL A 74 -8.49 23.72 8.15
CA VAL A 74 -9.77 23.55 8.85
C VAL A 74 -9.59 23.70 10.36
N ASP A 75 -8.53 23.13 10.93
CA ASP A 75 -8.20 23.23 12.34
C ASP A 75 -7.95 24.67 12.77
N ALA A 76 -7.25 25.45 11.94
CA ALA A 76 -7.03 26.89 12.17
C ALA A 76 -8.33 27.72 12.10
N ALA A 77 -9.29 27.30 11.25
CA ALA A 77 -10.58 27.98 11.11
C ALA A 77 -11.57 27.60 12.23
N ALA A 78 -11.47 26.38 12.76
CA ALA A 78 -12.37 25.83 13.78
C ALA A 78 -11.59 24.83 14.67
N PRO A 79 -10.88 25.32 15.70
CA PRO A 79 -9.98 24.47 16.53
C PRO A 79 -10.67 23.28 17.22
N ASP A 80 -11.97 23.38 17.48
CA ASP A 80 -12.75 22.31 18.15
C ASP A 80 -13.36 21.28 17.17
N ALA A 81 -13.10 21.43 15.87
CA ALA A 81 -13.68 20.61 14.82
C ALA A 81 -12.75 19.45 14.37
N GLY A 82 -12.08 18.79 15.32
CA GLY A 82 -11.13 17.69 15.02
C GLY A 82 -11.65 16.62 14.04
N PRO A 83 -12.88 16.09 14.15
CA PRO A 83 -13.44 15.17 13.16
C PRO A 83 -13.62 15.79 11.77
N ALA A 84 -13.98 17.08 11.67
CA ALA A 84 -14.10 17.77 10.40
C ALA A 84 -12.73 18.03 9.77
N ALA A 85 -11.71 18.38 10.56
CA ALA A 85 -10.34 18.51 10.10
C ALA A 85 -9.80 17.16 9.55
N LEU A 86 -10.07 16.03 10.23
CA LEU A 86 -9.74 14.70 9.75
C LEU A 86 -10.38 14.40 8.39
N LEU A 87 -11.71 14.61 8.27
CA LEU A 87 -12.44 14.32 7.03
C LEU A 87 -12.00 15.21 5.87
N ALA A 88 -11.79 16.51 6.13
CA ALA A 88 -11.28 17.46 5.14
C ALA A 88 -9.85 17.05 4.71
N GLY A 89 -8.99 16.68 5.67
CA GLY A 89 -7.66 16.16 5.40
C GLY A 89 -7.67 14.93 4.52
N LEU A 90 -8.52 13.95 4.80
CA LEU A 90 -8.68 12.76 3.98
C LEU A 90 -9.18 13.07 2.57
N ALA A 91 -10.11 14.01 2.44
CA ALA A 91 -10.57 14.49 1.13
C ALA A 91 -9.44 15.19 0.36
N GLY A 92 -8.65 16.04 1.04
CA GLY A 92 -7.46 16.68 0.49
C GLY A 92 -6.40 15.66 0.03
N ALA A 93 -6.16 14.64 0.84
CA ALA A 93 -5.25 13.54 0.50
C ALA A 93 -5.70 12.78 -0.77
N ALA A 94 -6.98 12.42 -0.83
CA ALA A 94 -7.54 11.72 -1.99
C ALA A 94 -7.53 12.60 -3.25
N ALA A 95 -7.83 13.90 -3.12
CA ALA A 95 -7.81 14.85 -4.22
C ALA A 95 -6.39 15.07 -4.76
N ALA A 96 -5.41 15.35 -3.89
CA ALA A 96 -4.02 15.60 -4.28
C ALA A 96 -3.37 14.37 -4.94
N SER A 97 -3.49 13.20 -4.30
CA SER A 97 -2.95 11.95 -4.85
C SER A 97 -3.70 11.50 -6.10
N GLY A 98 -5.03 11.69 -6.14
CA GLY A 98 -5.86 11.39 -7.30
C GLY A 98 -5.53 12.27 -8.50
N ALA A 99 -5.32 13.59 -8.29
CA ALA A 99 -4.88 14.52 -9.34
C ALA A 99 -3.52 14.15 -9.90
N LEU A 100 -2.54 13.86 -9.02
CA LEU A 100 -1.22 13.40 -9.45
C LEU A 100 -1.32 12.05 -10.16
N GLY A 101 -2.13 11.12 -9.64
CA GLY A 101 -2.42 9.84 -10.28
C GLY A 101 -3.07 9.97 -11.65
N LEU A 102 -3.94 10.98 -11.86
CA LEU A 102 -4.51 11.30 -13.16
C LEU A 102 -3.43 11.78 -14.13
N LEU A 103 -2.56 12.69 -13.71
CA LEU A 103 -1.46 13.20 -14.55
C LEU A 103 -0.52 12.04 -14.95
N LEU A 104 -0.11 11.21 -14.00
CA LEU A 104 0.72 10.03 -14.27
C LEU A 104 0.00 9.00 -15.14
N GLY A 105 -1.29 8.80 -14.93
CA GLY A 105 -2.12 7.91 -15.72
C GLY A 105 -2.26 8.37 -17.18
N MET A 106 -2.37 9.66 -17.44
CA MET A 106 -2.36 10.22 -18.80
C MET A 106 -1.00 10.04 -19.47
N ALA A 107 0.09 10.20 -18.71
CA ALA A 107 1.43 9.89 -19.22
C ALA A 107 1.58 8.39 -19.49
N ALA A 108 1.11 7.52 -18.61
CA ALA A 108 1.12 6.07 -18.74
C ALA A 108 0.31 5.56 -19.94
N ALA A 109 -0.73 6.28 -20.35
CA ALA A 109 -1.50 5.97 -21.54
C ALA A 109 -0.66 6.11 -22.84
N ARG A 110 0.39 6.94 -22.81
CA ARG A 110 1.28 7.23 -23.96
C ARG A 110 2.63 6.52 -23.86
N LEU A 111 3.11 6.29 -22.64
CA LEU A 111 4.41 5.66 -22.36
C LEU A 111 4.24 4.14 -22.22
N ARG A 112 5.25 3.40 -22.68
CA ARG A 112 5.26 1.94 -22.60
C ARG A 112 6.54 1.46 -21.91
N GLY A 113 6.41 0.35 -21.17
CA GLY A 113 7.52 -0.37 -20.56
C GLY A 113 8.37 0.51 -19.61
N PRO A 114 9.71 0.53 -19.79
CA PRO A 114 10.65 1.16 -18.86
C PRO A 114 10.53 2.69 -18.79
N TYR A 115 9.98 3.35 -19.82
CA TYR A 115 9.83 4.81 -19.82
C TYR A 115 8.89 5.31 -18.74
N LEU A 116 7.84 4.54 -18.44
CA LEU A 116 6.91 4.87 -17.35
C LEU A 116 7.57 4.73 -15.99
N ALA A 117 8.33 3.64 -15.79
CA ALA A 117 9.09 3.44 -14.55
C ALA A 117 10.12 4.54 -14.35
N GLY A 118 10.82 4.96 -15.42
CA GLY A 118 11.76 6.09 -15.40
C GLY A 118 11.09 7.41 -15.03
N LEU A 119 9.91 7.72 -15.61
CA LEU A 119 9.15 8.93 -15.27
C LEU A 119 8.76 8.95 -13.79
N THR A 120 8.21 7.86 -13.29
CA THR A 120 7.78 7.77 -11.89
C THR A 120 8.96 7.81 -10.92
N LEU A 121 10.11 7.26 -11.31
CA LEU A 121 11.36 7.35 -10.56
C LEU A 121 11.89 8.79 -10.51
N ALA A 122 11.89 9.49 -11.65
CA ALA A 122 12.32 10.88 -11.72
C ALA A 122 11.52 11.80 -10.79
N LEU A 123 10.20 11.52 -10.63
CA LEU A 123 9.36 12.27 -9.70
C LEU A 123 9.75 12.04 -8.23
N VAL A 124 10.18 10.83 -7.86
CA VAL A 124 10.67 10.57 -6.49
C VAL A 124 11.95 11.37 -6.22
N ILE A 125 12.86 11.38 -7.19
CA ILE A 125 14.13 12.13 -7.07
C ILE A 125 13.87 13.65 -7.05
N ALA A 126 12.86 14.13 -7.77
CA ALA A 126 12.50 15.54 -7.83
C ALA A 126 11.70 16.02 -6.60
N LEU A 127 11.14 15.12 -5.78
CA LEU A 127 10.26 15.48 -4.65
C LEU A 127 10.91 16.47 -3.66
N PRO A 128 12.17 16.28 -3.17
CA PRO A 128 12.79 17.24 -2.27
C PRO A 128 12.94 18.63 -2.90
N SER A 129 13.35 18.69 -4.17
CA SER A 129 13.46 19.96 -4.89
C SER A 129 12.11 20.62 -5.11
N ALA A 130 11.07 19.84 -5.42
CA ALA A 130 9.72 20.35 -5.55
C ALA A 130 9.18 20.90 -4.22
N ALA A 131 9.51 20.27 -3.09
CA ALA A 131 9.10 20.74 -1.75
C ALA A 131 9.71 22.09 -1.38
N ASN A 132 10.90 22.43 -1.91
CA ASN A 132 11.53 23.73 -1.71
C ASN A 132 10.93 24.85 -2.58
N VAL A 133 10.36 24.51 -3.75
CA VAL A 133 9.78 25.48 -4.70
C VAL A 133 8.29 25.70 -4.43
N LEU A 134 7.59 24.62 -4.10
CA LEU A 134 6.16 24.66 -3.77
C LEU A 134 5.96 24.99 -2.29
N PRO A 135 4.76 25.47 -1.89
CA PRO A 135 4.48 25.78 -0.48
C PRO A 135 4.29 24.51 0.36
N LEU A 136 5.27 23.61 0.33
CA LEU A 136 5.28 22.31 1.01
C LEU A 136 6.21 22.30 2.24
N GLY A 137 6.67 23.47 2.70
CA GLY A 137 7.51 23.60 3.89
C GLY A 137 8.98 23.21 3.68
N GLY A 138 9.43 23.07 2.43
CA GLY A 138 10.82 22.72 2.12
C GLY A 138 11.24 21.37 2.71
N GLU A 139 12.47 21.28 3.22
CA GLU A 139 12.99 20.05 3.81
C GLU A 139 12.30 19.66 5.12
N GLN A 140 11.77 20.65 5.86
CA GLN A 140 11.05 20.41 7.11
C GLN A 140 9.65 19.83 6.86
N GLY A 141 9.08 20.08 5.68
CA GLY A 141 7.75 19.61 5.33
C GLY A 141 6.60 20.35 6.01
N LEU A 142 5.43 19.73 6.06
CA LEU A 142 4.23 20.29 6.70
C LEU A 142 3.89 19.50 7.96
N SER A 143 3.49 20.22 9.02
CA SER A 143 2.92 19.60 10.21
C SER A 143 1.45 19.26 9.96
N ALA A 144 1.02 18.12 10.48
CA ALA A 144 -0.38 17.73 10.53
C ALA A 144 -0.95 17.98 11.94
N PRO A 145 -2.23 18.37 12.08
CA PRO A 145 -2.81 18.61 13.38
C PRO A 145 -2.87 17.31 14.19
N PHE A 146 -2.64 17.43 15.49
CA PHE A 146 -2.77 16.32 16.42
C PHE A 146 -4.24 15.92 16.57
N LEU A 147 -4.51 14.62 16.49
CA LEU A 147 -5.83 14.06 16.70
C LEU A 147 -5.90 13.43 18.10
N PRO A 148 -6.46 14.14 19.10
CA PRO A 148 -6.58 13.62 20.45
C PRO A 148 -7.55 12.44 20.51
N VAL A 149 -7.38 11.60 21.52
CA VAL A 149 -8.35 10.56 21.85
C VAL A 149 -9.65 11.26 22.31
N PRO A 150 -10.83 10.86 21.83
CA PRO A 150 -12.09 11.38 22.33
C PRO A 150 -12.21 11.21 23.85
N GLU A 151 -12.76 12.21 24.56
CA GLU A 151 -12.85 12.21 26.03
C GLU A 151 -13.49 10.92 26.59
N ALA A 152 -14.51 10.39 25.92
CA ALA A 152 -15.17 9.14 26.32
C ALA A 152 -14.26 7.90 26.29
N LEU A 153 -13.16 7.93 25.56
CA LEU A 153 -12.21 6.82 25.37
C LEU A 153 -10.85 7.08 26.01
N SER A 154 -10.55 8.32 26.40
CA SER A 154 -9.23 8.74 26.90
C SER A 154 -8.77 7.99 28.16
N ALA A 155 -9.70 7.52 28.99
CA ALA A 155 -9.40 6.70 30.15
C ALA A 155 -9.15 5.21 29.85
N LEU A 156 -9.48 4.76 28.64
CA LEU A 156 -9.49 3.33 28.27
C LEU A 156 -8.39 2.96 27.29
N ILE A 157 -7.98 3.89 26.41
CA ILE A 157 -7.05 3.61 25.33
C ILE A 157 -5.93 4.66 25.23
N ALA A 158 -4.74 4.20 24.84
CA ALA A 158 -3.60 5.08 24.53
C ALA A 158 -3.79 5.80 23.18
N VAL A 159 -3.06 6.90 22.99
CA VAL A 159 -3.10 7.70 21.76
C VAL A 159 -2.67 6.88 20.55
N GLU A 160 -1.63 6.06 20.69
CA GLU A 160 -1.12 5.19 19.64
C GLU A 160 -2.15 4.13 19.22
N GLN A 161 -2.94 3.63 20.17
CA GLN A 161 -4.04 2.69 19.90
C GLN A 161 -5.17 3.38 19.12
N TRP A 162 -5.50 4.62 19.49
CA TRP A 162 -6.48 5.44 18.77
C TRP A 162 -6.02 5.70 17.30
N HIS A 163 -4.77 6.11 17.12
CA HIS A 163 -4.20 6.32 15.79
C HIS A 163 -4.16 5.01 14.98
N ALA A 164 -3.91 3.86 15.62
CA ALA A 164 -3.98 2.55 14.96
C ALA A 164 -5.40 2.23 14.48
N TRP A 165 -6.44 2.54 15.27
CA TRP A 165 -7.83 2.34 14.83
C TRP A 165 -8.17 3.21 13.64
N LEU A 166 -7.81 4.50 13.67
CA LEU A 166 -7.99 5.40 12.54
C LEU A 166 -7.27 4.88 11.30
N ALA A 167 -6.01 4.46 11.46
CA ALA A 167 -5.21 3.91 10.37
C ALA A 167 -5.84 2.67 9.73
N ILE A 168 -6.32 1.73 10.54
CA ILE A 168 -6.99 0.51 10.09
C ILE A 168 -8.29 0.86 9.34
N LEU A 169 -9.11 1.76 9.90
CA LEU A 169 -10.39 2.16 9.29
C LEU A 169 -10.17 2.90 7.97
N ILE A 170 -9.25 3.87 7.92
CA ILE A 170 -8.92 4.64 6.71
C ILE A 170 -8.38 3.69 5.62
N SER A 171 -7.45 2.81 5.98
CA SER A 171 -6.87 1.85 5.03
C SER A 171 -7.90 0.84 4.53
N ALA A 172 -8.79 0.35 5.39
CA ALA A 172 -9.89 -0.53 4.99
C ALA A 172 -10.85 0.19 4.03
N ALA A 173 -11.22 1.44 4.32
CA ALA A 173 -12.04 2.27 3.45
C ALA A 173 -11.36 2.53 2.09
N ALA A 174 -10.06 2.83 2.09
CA ALA A 174 -9.26 3.06 0.89
C ALA A 174 -9.13 1.83 -0.01
N VAL A 175 -8.96 0.64 0.59
CA VAL A 175 -8.72 -0.62 -0.15
C VAL A 175 -10.01 -1.30 -0.58
N THR A 176 -11.13 -1.09 0.11
CA THR A 176 -12.42 -1.71 -0.25
C THR A 176 -12.84 -1.43 -1.71
N PRO A 177 -12.76 -0.20 -2.23
CA PRO A 177 -13.05 0.07 -3.65
C PRO A 177 -12.14 -0.70 -4.61
N LEU A 178 -10.85 -0.93 -4.26
CA LEU A 178 -9.94 -1.74 -5.08
C LEU A 178 -10.38 -3.20 -5.16
N VAL A 179 -10.87 -3.77 -4.05
CA VAL A 179 -11.40 -5.14 -4.02
C VAL A 179 -12.58 -5.27 -4.97
N LEU A 180 -13.51 -4.30 -4.93
CA LEU A 180 -14.69 -4.26 -5.81
C LEU A 180 -14.30 -4.04 -7.27
N LEU A 181 -13.39 -3.11 -7.54
CA LEU A 181 -12.87 -2.82 -8.88
C LEU A 181 -12.25 -4.07 -9.51
N ARG A 182 -11.40 -4.78 -8.75
CA ARG A 182 -10.73 -6.00 -9.23
C ARG A 182 -11.71 -7.11 -9.59
N ALA A 183 -12.80 -7.25 -8.83
CA ALA A 183 -13.82 -8.27 -9.04
C ALA A 183 -14.84 -7.88 -10.14
N GLY A 184 -14.93 -6.59 -10.47
CA GLY A 184 -15.90 -6.03 -11.40
C GLY A 184 -15.45 -5.96 -12.86
N ARG A 185 -16.31 -5.38 -13.70
CA ARG A 185 -16.01 -5.10 -15.12
C ARG A 185 -14.74 -4.27 -15.36
N PRO A 186 -14.39 -3.26 -14.54
CA PRO A 186 -13.11 -2.56 -14.70
C PRO A 186 -11.90 -3.48 -14.57
N GLY A 187 -11.90 -4.39 -13.59
CA GLY A 187 -10.80 -5.34 -13.42
C GLY A 187 -10.66 -6.34 -14.58
N LEU A 188 -11.77 -6.70 -15.25
CA LEU A 188 -11.72 -7.51 -16.48
C LEU A 188 -11.06 -6.74 -17.62
N ARG A 189 -11.42 -5.44 -17.81
CA ARG A 189 -10.82 -4.59 -18.84
C ARG A 189 -9.33 -4.37 -18.60
N MET A 190 -8.91 -4.19 -17.34
CA MET A 190 -7.50 -4.07 -16.95
C MET A 190 -6.72 -5.33 -17.34
N ARG A 191 -7.24 -6.52 -17.03
CA ARG A 191 -6.61 -7.81 -17.40
C ARG A 191 -6.55 -8.03 -18.90
N ALA A 192 -7.57 -7.59 -19.66
CA ALA A 192 -7.52 -7.64 -21.12
C ALA A 192 -6.37 -6.80 -21.67
N VAL A 193 -6.18 -5.58 -21.14
CA VAL A 193 -5.06 -4.68 -21.53
C VAL A 193 -3.72 -5.25 -21.09
N LEU A 194 -3.63 -5.94 -19.94
CA LEU A 194 -2.42 -6.62 -19.48
C LEU A 194 -1.99 -7.74 -20.43
N GLY A 195 -2.97 -8.51 -20.96
CA GLY A 195 -2.70 -9.63 -21.86
C GLY A 195 -2.16 -9.18 -23.22
N ASP A 196 -2.91 -8.33 -23.91
CA ASP A 196 -2.50 -7.72 -25.19
C ASP A 196 -3.32 -6.44 -25.43
N GLU A 197 -2.63 -5.30 -25.52
CA GLU A 197 -3.28 -4.00 -25.77
C GLU A 197 -3.97 -3.93 -27.14
N THR A 198 -3.39 -4.57 -28.17
CA THR A 198 -3.92 -4.56 -29.53
C THR A 198 -5.17 -5.41 -29.62
N ALA A 199 -5.12 -6.63 -29.07
CA ALA A 199 -6.27 -7.51 -29.03
C ALA A 199 -7.43 -6.91 -28.19
N ALA A 200 -7.11 -6.27 -27.05
CA ALA A 200 -8.09 -5.57 -26.23
C ALA A 200 -8.77 -4.42 -27.01
N ALA A 201 -7.96 -3.65 -27.79
CA ALA A 201 -8.49 -2.56 -28.60
C ALA A 201 -9.43 -3.06 -29.71
N LEU A 202 -9.08 -4.16 -30.38
CA LEU A 202 -9.95 -4.81 -31.38
C LEU A 202 -11.26 -5.34 -30.77
N ALA A 203 -11.22 -5.75 -29.49
CA ALA A 203 -12.41 -6.14 -28.71
C ALA A 203 -13.20 -4.94 -28.15
N GLY A 204 -12.87 -3.70 -28.54
CA GLY A 204 -13.59 -2.49 -28.12
C GLY A 204 -13.16 -1.91 -26.75
N VAL A 205 -12.12 -2.43 -26.13
CA VAL A 205 -11.53 -1.87 -24.90
C VAL A 205 -10.49 -0.81 -25.27
N ARG A 206 -10.66 0.42 -24.81
CA ARG A 206 -9.70 1.51 -25.02
C ARG A 206 -8.55 1.44 -24.01
N PRO A 207 -7.30 1.07 -24.38
CA PRO A 207 -6.20 0.87 -23.42
C PRO A 207 -5.84 2.13 -22.64
N GLY A 208 -5.77 3.30 -23.30
CA GLY A 208 -5.39 4.57 -22.66
C GLY A 208 -6.25 4.92 -21.44
N PRO A 209 -7.57 5.09 -21.57
CA PRO A 209 -8.46 5.35 -20.42
C PRO A 209 -8.40 4.27 -19.35
N VAL A 210 -8.22 2.99 -19.71
CA VAL A 210 -8.09 1.90 -18.73
C VAL A 210 -6.81 2.06 -17.90
N LYS A 211 -5.69 2.38 -18.54
CA LYS A 211 -4.40 2.65 -17.86
C LYS A 211 -4.51 3.86 -16.93
N THR A 212 -5.10 4.96 -17.42
CA THR A 212 -5.32 6.16 -16.60
C THR A 212 -6.19 5.87 -15.39
N ALA A 213 -7.31 5.16 -15.58
CA ALA A 213 -8.19 4.78 -14.49
C ALA A 213 -7.51 3.87 -13.46
N ALA A 214 -6.64 2.95 -13.91
CA ALA A 214 -5.85 2.09 -13.02
C ALA A 214 -4.88 2.89 -12.18
N PHE A 215 -4.22 3.90 -12.76
CA PHE A 215 -3.33 4.80 -12.02
C PHE A 215 -4.07 5.60 -10.95
N VAL A 216 -5.21 6.22 -11.29
CA VAL A 216 -6.02 6.95 -10.32
C VAL A 216 -6.50 6.02 -9.20
N ALA A 217 -7.00 4.83 -9.57
CA ALA A 217 -7.45 3.82 -8.60
C ALA A 217 -6.33 3.35 -7.66
N SER A 218 -5.07 3.36 -8.10
CA SER A 218 -3.92 3.02 -7.25
C SER A 218 -3.40 4.20 -6.44
N ALA A 219 -3.52 5.42 -6.99
CA ALA A 219 -3.01 6.64 -6.38
C ALA A 219 -3.82 7.07 -5.15
N VAL A 220 -5.15 6.98 -5.22
CA VAL A 220 -6.02 7.40 -4.10
C VAL A 220 -5.74 6.60 -2.83
N PRO A 221 -5.70 5.25 -2.83
CA PRO A 221 -5.32 4.49 -1.66
C PRO A 221 -3.89 4.78 -1.18
N ALA A 222 -2.94 5.00 -2.10
CA ALA A 222 -1.58 5.38 -1.74
C ALA A 222 -1.57 6.74 -1.01
N GLY A 223 -2.31 7.73 -1.50
CA GLY A 223 -2.44 9.02 -0.84
C GLY A 223 -3.12 8.94 0.53
N LEU A 224 -4.18 8.15 0.65
CA LEU A 224 -4.80 7.89 1.96
C LEU A 224 -3.86 7.17 2.92
N GLY A 225 -2.99 6.26 2.41
CA GLY A 225 -1.89 5.70 3.18
C GLY A 225 -0.90 6.76 3.64
N GLY A 226 -0.60 7.75 2.80
CA GLY A 226 0.21 8.91 3.17
C GLY A 226 -0.44 9.79 4.25
N ALA A 227 -1.76 9.98 4.18
CA ALA A 227 -2.52 10.65 5.24
C ALA A 227 -2.46 9.89 6.57
N VAL A 228 -2.55 8.55 6.54
CA VAL A 228 -2.37 7.72 7.74
C VAL A 228 -0.99 7.94 8.37
N LEU A 229 0.07 7.97 7.56
CA LEU A 229 1.42 8.27 8.07
C LEU A 229 1.48 9.69 8.64
N ALA A 230 0.87 10.69 7.99
CA ALA A 230 0.80 12.06 8.48
C ALA A 230 0.10 12.16 9.85
N VAL A 231 -0.98 11.39 10.07
CA VAL A 231 -1.66 11.30 11.37
C VAL A 231 -0.76 10.67 12.43
N ALA A 232 -0.06 9.58 12.07
CA ALA A 232 0.77 8.83 13.00
C ALA A 232 2.05 9.58 13.40
N THR A 233 2.70 10.28 12.45
CA THR A 233 3.96 11.01 12.66
C THR A 233 3.77 12.49 12.96
N GLN A 234 2.56 13.03 12.73
CA GLN A 234 2.19 14.46 12.83
C GLN A 234 3.03 15.37 11.92
N GLN A 235 3.75 14.78 10.99
CA GLN A 235 4.61 15.52 10.06
C GLN A 235 4.72 14.80 8.72
N VAL A 236 4.81 15.58 7.64
CA VAL A 236 5.02 15.10 6.27
C VAL A 236 6.28 15.75 5.73
N THR A 237 7.37 14.99 5.67
CA THR A 237 8.65 15.47 5.16
C THR A 237 8.98 14.84 3.83
N PRO A 238 9.59 15.55 2.86
CA PRO A 238 9.94 14.97 1.56
C PRO A 238 10.96 13.84 1.68
N GLY A 239 11.87 13.91 2.67
CA GLY A 239 12.86 12.87 2.94
C GLY A 239 12.27 11.52 3.31
N GLY A 240 11.11 11.50 3.99
CA GLY A 240 10.40 10.27 4.36
C GLY A 240 9.82 9.48 3.17
N TYR A 241 9.64 10.14 2.03
CA TYR A 241 9.07 9.54 0.80
C TYR A 241 10.10 9.39 -0.32
N GLY A 242 11.37 9.25 0.03
CA GLY A 242 12.48 9.14 -0.91
C GLY A 242 12.51 7.83 -1.70
N LEU A 243 13.57 7.68 -2.51
CA LEU A 243 13.79 6.54 -3.39
C LEU A 243 13.78 5.20 -2.65
N ALA A 244 14.46 5.12 -1.50
CA ALA A 244 14.53 3.89 -0.71
C ALA A 244 13.13 3.43 -0.28
N PHE A 245 12.29 4.35 0.22
CA PHE A 245 10.92 4.03 0.59
C PHE A 245 10.07 3.62 -0.61
N SER A 246 10.24 4.27 -1.77
CA SER A 246 9.52 3.87 -2.99
C SER A 246 9.87 2.45 -3.45
N LEU A 247 11.15 2.08 -3.41
CA LEU A 247 11.60 0.73 -3.72
C LEU A 247 11.06 -0.29 -2.70
N THR A 248 11.03 0.08 -1.43
CA THR A 248 10.45 -0.73 -0.35
C THR A 248 8.97 -1.07 -0.60
N LEU A 249 8.17 -0.13 -1.10
CA LEU A 249 6.78 -0.39 -1.49
C LEU A 249 6.67 -1.40 -2.64
N VAL A 250 7.55 -1.30 -3.64
CA VAL A 250 7.60 -2.27 -4.75
C VAL A 250 7.98 -3.66 -4.24
N VAL A 251 8.98 -3.73 -3.38
CA VAL A 251 9.40 -4.98 -2.75
C VAL A 251 8.26 -5.61 -1.95
N ALA A 252 7.55 -4.82 -1.13
CA ALA A 252 6.37 -5.29 -0.41
C ALA A 252 5.29 -5.85 -1.35
N ALA A 253 5.06 -5.19 -2.49
CA ALA A 253 4.11 -5.67 -3.50
C ALA A 253 4.54 -6.99 -4.15
N VAL A 254 5.83 -7.15 -4.45
CA VAL A 254 6.40 -8.37 -5.06
C VAL A 254 6.37 -9.53 -4.08
N ILE A 255 6.85 -9.34 -2.85
CA ILE A 255 6.84 -10.38 -1.79
C ILE A 255 5.40 -10.79 -1.48
N GLY A 256 4.49 -9.82 -1.42
CA GLY A 256 3.06 -10.07 -1.21
C GLY A 256 2.42 -10.87 -2.33
N GLY A 257 2.90 -10.71 -3.55
CA GLY A 257 2.35 -11.28 -4.79
C GLY A 257 1.49 -10.30 -5.55
N LEU A 258 1.91 -10.00 -6.78
CA LEU A 258 1.27 -9.01 -7.65
C LEU A 258 -0.19 -9.35 -7.92
N GLY A 259 -1.05 -8.36 -7.84
CA GLY A 259 -2.49 -8.50 -8.04
C GLY A 259 -3.24 -9.09 -6.84
N SER A 260 -2.58 -9.38 -5.70
CA SER A 260 -3.21 -9.93 -4.49
C SER A 260 -3.27 -8.91 -3.36
N ILE A 261 -4.47 -8.49 -2.99
CA ILE A 261 -4.67 -7.55 -1.87
C ILE A 261 -4.31 -8.21 -0.52
N GLY A 262 -4.63 -9.50 -0.33
CA GLY A 262 -4.21 -10.22 0.87
C GLY A 262 -2.71 -10.38 0.96
N GLY A 263 -2.04 -10.58 -0.18
CA GLY A 263 -0.58 -10.57 -0.26
C GLY A 263 0.01 -9.19 0.07
N ALA A 264 -0.60 -8.12 -0.42
CA ALA A 264 -0.18 -6.74 -0.10
C ALA A 264 -0.15 -6.47 1.41
N ALA A 265 -1.11 -7.03 2.17
CA ALA A 265 -1.12 -6.92 3.63
C ALA A 265 0.08 -7.63 4.27
N ILE A 266 0.41 -8.83 3.80
CA ILE A 266 1.58 -9.57 4.29
C ILE A 266 2.87 -8.82 3.95
N GLY A 267 3.00 -8.32 2.72
CA GLY A 267 4.15 -7.53 2.29
C GLY A 267 4.33 -6.25 3.11
N ALA A 268 3.26 -5.53 3.37
CA ALA A 268 3.28 -4.31 4.18
C ALA A 268 3.71 -4.58 5.63
N VAL A 269 3.14 -5.61 6.27
CA VAL A 269 3.52 -5.99 7.64
C VAL A 269 4.99 -6.43 7.68
N LEU A 270 5.42 -7.24 6.71
CA LEU A 270 6.81 -7.71 6.67
C LEU A 270 7.79 -6.53 6.56
N VAL A 271 7.52 -5.59 5.66
CA VAL A 271 8.41 -4.44 5.43
C VAL A 271 8.49 -3.52 6.64
N VAL A 272 7.39 -3.30 7.36
CA VAL A 272 7.37 -2.46 8.56
C VAL A 272 7.96 -3.18 9.77
N ALA A 273 7.75 -4.49 9.88
CA ALA A 273 8.29 -5.27 11.00
C ALA A 273 9.77 -5.62 10.84
N LEU A 274 10.28 -5.65 9.60
CA LEU A 274 11.64 -6.12 9.32
C LEU A 274 12.74 -5.31 10.03
N PRO A 275 12.75 -3.96 10.05
CA PRO A 275 13.73 -3.20 10.79
C PRO A 275 13.78 -3.60 12.27
N TRP A 276 12.62 -3.68 12.91
CA TRP A 276 12.53 -4.10 14.31
C TRP A 276 13.02 -5.55 14.53
N LEU A 277 12.70 -6.48 13.63
CA LEU A 277 13.18 -7.86 13.70
C LEU A 277 14.72 -7.92 13.59
N VAL A 278 15.30 -7.08 12.74
CA VAL A 278 16.75 -6.99 12.57
C VAL A 278 17.40 -6.41 13.81
N ASP A 279 16.86 -5.31 14.36
CA ASP A 279 17.40 -4.68 15.59
C ASP A 279 17.37 -5.67 16.76
N THR A 280 16.25 -6.38 16.94
CA THR A 280 16.12 -7.43 17.97
C THR A 280 17.11 -8.60 17.75
N ALA A 281 17.37 -8.97 16.49
CA ALA A 281 18.34 -10.01 16.17
C ALA A 281 19.79 -9.55 16.43
N VAL A 282 20.09 -8.28 16.18
CA VAL A 282 21.41 -7.68 16.45
C VAL A 282 21.68 -7.57 17.95
N GLU A 283 20.68 -7.25 18.76
CA GLU A 283 20.78 -7.23 20.23
C GLU A 283 21.12 -8.60 20.84
N ALA A 284 20.73 -9.68 20.15
CA ALA A 284 21.04 -11.05 20.57
C ALA A 284 22.47 -11.51 20.22
N VAL A 285 23.23 -10.70 19.47
CA VAL A 285 24.64 -10.99 19.05
C VAL A 285 25.63 -10.30 19.99
N PRO A 286 26.82 -10.88 20.26
CA PRO A 286 27.86 -10.24 21.09
C PRO A 286 28.19 -8.83 20.62
N ALA A 287 28.35 -7.89 21.58
CA ALA A 287 28.46 -6.45 21.35
C ALA A 287 29.50 -6.02 20.30
N ASP A 288 30.62 -6.73 20.21
CA ASP A 288 31.70 -6.43 19.26
C ASP A 288 31.31 -6.66 17.79
N LEU A 289 30.48 -7.66 17.52
CA LEU A 289 29.91 -7.92 16.19
C LEU A 289 28.69 -7.02 15.93
N GLY A 290 27.86 -6.80 16.94
CA GLY A 290 26.67 -5.95 16.85
C GLY A 290 27.00 -4.52 16.42
N GLN A 291 28.04 -3.90 16.99
CA GLN A 291 28.47 -2.54 16.63
C GLN A 291 29.03 -2.42 15.21
N ARG A 292 29.72 -3.43 14.70
CA ARG A 292 30.26 -3.45 13.32
C ARG A 292 29.17 -3.67 12.28
N LEU A 293 28.08 -4.33 12.66
CA LEU A 293 26.95 -4.67 11.80
C LEU A 293 25.83 -3.61 11.85
N ASN A 294 25.85 -2.76 12.88
CA ASN A 294 24.80 -1.75 13.12
C ASN A 294 24.70 -0.76 11.94
N GLY A 295 23.51 -0.61 11.38
CA GLY A 295 23.21 0.28 10.26
C GLY A 295 23.22 -0.40 8.88
N ASN A 296 24.20 -1.22 8.55
CA ASN A 296 24.30 -1.89 7.25
C ASN A 296 23.64 -3.27 7.21
N LEU A 297 23.55 -3.94 8.36
CA LEU A 297 22.97 -5.29 8.47
C LEU A 297 21.47 -5.28 8.14
N ALA A 298 20.75 -4.25 8.57
CA ALA A 298 19.33 -4.11 8.27
C ALA A 298 19.08 -4.07 6.75
N VAL A 299 19.87 -3.27 6.03
CA VAL A 299 19.76 -3.14 4.57
C VAL A 299 20.16 -4.46 3.86
N LEU A 300 21.23 -5.11 4.35
CA LEU A 300 21.71 -6.38 3.79
C LEU A 300 20.68 -7.50 4.03
N LEU A 301 20.16 -7.62 5.25
CA LEU A 301 19.14 -8.63 5.58
C LEU A 301 17.84 -8.37 4.83
N PHE A 302 17.44 -7.10 4.70
CA PHE A 302 16.28 -6.72 3.87
C PHE A 302 16.49 -7.20 2.43
N GLY A 303 17.63 -6.89 1.81
CA GLY A 303 17.98 -7.36 0.47
C GLY A 303 18.01 -8.89 0.36
N ALA A 304 18.61 -9.58 1.33
CA ALA A 304 18.67 -11.03 1.36
C ALA A 304 17.28 -11.68 1.48
N VAL A 305 16.41 -11.15 2.36
CA VAL A 305 15.02 -11.62 2.50
C VAL A 305 14.24 -11.43 1.20
N VAL A 306 14.42 -10.28 0.54
CA VAL A 306 13.78 -9.99 -0.75
C VAL A 306 14.22 -10.99 -1.82
N ILE A 307 15.54 -11.21 -1.94
CA ILE A 307 16.10 -12.15 -2.91
C ILE A 307 15.61 -13.57 -2.61
N ALA A 308 15.70 -14.01 -1.35
CA ALA A 308 15.25 -15.33 -0.94
C ALA A 308 13.76 -15.54 -1.19
N ALA A 309 12.90 -14.54 -0.85
CA ALA A 309 11.47 -14.61 -1.08
C ALA A 309 11.12 -14.68 -2.57
N THR A 310 11.82 -13.90 -3.40
CA THR A 310 11.60 -13.87 -4.86
C THR A 310 12.06 -15.16 -5.53
N LEU A 311 13.22 -15.71 -5.13
CA LEU A 311 13.73 -16.96 -5.67
C LEU A 311 12.92 -18.17 -5.19
N ALA A 312 12.54 -18.19 -3.92
CA ALA A 312 11.79 -19.31 -3.35
C ALA A 312 10.35 -19.38 -3.89
N ARG A 313 9.73 -18.22 -4.19
CA ARG A 313 8.31 -18.12 -4.56
C ARG A 313 8.03 -16.98 -5.53
N PRO A 314 8.14 -17.21 -6.85
CA PRO A 314 7.81 -16.18 -7.85
C PRO A 314 6.34 -15.71 -7.79
N ASP A 315 5.43 -16.54 -7.23
CA ASP A 315 4.00 -16.19 -7.02
C ASP A 315 3.78 -15.38 -5.73
N GLY A 316 4.82 -15.11 -4.93
CA GLY A 316 4.76 -14.41 -3.66
C GLY A 316 3.93 -15.14 -2.58
N ALA A 317 3.69 -14.47 -1.45
CA ALA A 317 2.87 -14.98 -0.34
C ALA A 317 1.43 -15.32 -0.75
N ALA A 318 0.91 -14.65 -1.78
CA ALA A 318 -0.41 -14.92 -2.33
C ALA A 318 -0.53 -16.34 -2.92
N GLY A 319 0.53 -16.84 -3.55
CA GLY A 319 0.59 -18.20 -4.08
C GLY A 319 0.47 -19.26 -2.98
N LEU A 320 1.08 -19.01 -1.82
CA LEU A 320 0.97 -19.88 -0.65
C LEU A 320 -0.47 -19.93 -0.13
N LEU A 321 -1.09 -18.76 0.05
CA LEU A 321 -2.48 -18.66 0.49
C LEU A 321 -3.47 -19.32 -0.49
N ALA A 322 -3.19 -19.24 -1.79
CA ALA A 322 -4.02 -19.89 -2.82
C ALA A 322 -3.92 -21.41 -2.76
N ARG A 323 -2.73 -21.97 -2.48
CA ARG A 323 -2.52 -23.42 -2.34
C ARG A 323 -3.22 -23.98 -1.09
N LEU A 324 -3.18 -23.24 0.03
CA LEU A 324 -3.88 -23.64 1.26
C LEU A 324 -5.43 -23.62 1.11
N ARG A 325 -5.93 -22.88 0.12
CA ARG A 325 -7.38 -22.77 -0.16
C ARG A 325 -7.89 -23.74 -1.23
N ARG A 326 -7.00 -24.42 -1.97
CA ARG A 326 -7.41 -25.47 -2.94
C ARG A 326 -7.72 -26.74 -2.17
N PRO A 327 -8.94 -27.32 -2.28
CA PRO A 327 -9.18 -28.69 -1.85
C PRO A 327 -8.23 -29.59 -2.64
N THR A 328 -7.65 -30.59 -1.98
CA THR A 328 -6.86 -31.64 -2.64
C THR A 328 -7.66 -32.16 -3.85
N PRO A 329 -7.07 -32.21 -5.06
CA PRO A 329 -7.77 -32.81 -6.19
C PRO A 329 -8.16 -34.23 -5.79
N ALA A 330 -9.45 -34.57 -5.97
CA ALA A 330 -9.90 -35.95 -5.82
C ALA A 330 -9.03 -36.83 -6.72
N ALA A 331 -8.54 -37.94 -6.18
CA ALA A 331 -7.78 -38.91 -6.95
C ALA A 331 -8.54 -39.26 -8.25
N PRO A 332 -7.83 -39.36 -9.39
CA PRO A 332 -8.49 -39.72 -10.63
C PRO A 332 -9.23 -41.05 -10.43
N THR A 333 -10.53 -41.04 -10.68
CA THR A 333 -11.35 -42.26 -10.69
C THR A 333 -10.72 -43.22 -11.67
N PRO A 334 -10.37 -44.46 -11.26
CA PRO A 334 -9.80 -45.44 -12.18
C PRO A 334 -10.73 -45.61 -13.37
N ALA A 335 -10.21 -45.47 -14.59
CA ALA A 335 -10.92 -45.63 -15.81
C ALA A 335 -11.51 -47.08 -15.83
N THR A 336 -12.83 -47.18 -15.92
CA THR A 336 -13.50 -48.45 -16.15
C THR A 336 -12.95 -49.04 -17.46
N PRO A 337 -12.47 -50.30 -17.48
CA PRO A 337 -11.99 -50.91 -18.70
C PRO A 337 -13.17 -51.00 -19.69
N SER A 338 -13.00 -50.41 -20.86
CA SER A 338 -13.91 -50.57 -21.97
C SER A 338 -13.94 -52.04 -22.35
N THR A 339 -15.03 -52.73 -22.06
CA THR A 339 -15.29 -54.07 -22.64
C THR A 339 -15.55 -53.87 -24.13
N ASN A 340 -14.53 -54.03 -24.92
CA ASN A 340 -14.61 -54.21 -26.36
C ASN A 340 -15.27 -55.58 -26.59
N THR A 341 -16.55 -55.60 -26.83
CA THR A 341 -17.23 -56.77 -27.43
C THR A 341 -17.13 -56.59 -28.95
N GLU A 342 -16.12 -57.27 -29.51
CA GLU A 342 -16.12 -57.62 -30.93
C GLU A 342 -17.36 -58.48 -31.26
N ARG A 343 -18.18 -58.02 -32.20
CA ARG A 343 -18.91 -58.81 -33.19
C ARG A 343 -19.14 -58.00 -34.48
#